data_c8cc8239d4ea73bcd3b0f3ffe344a814
#
_entry.id   c8cc8239d4ea73bcd3b0f3ffe344a814
#
_cell.length_a   1.000
_cell.length_b   1.000
_cell.length_c   1.000
_cell.angle_alpha   90.00
_cell.angle_beta   90.00
_cell.angle_gamma   90.00
#
_symmetry.space_group_name_H-M   'P 1'
#
loop_
_entity.id
_entity.type
_entity.pdbx_description
1 polymer ?
#
loop_
_entity_poly.entity_id
_entity_poly.type
_entity_poly.pdbx_seq_one_letter_code
_entity_poly.pdbx_strand_id
1 'polypeptide(L)'
;MKRLILSMLTLMLLGLGLTCPAAAQEAAENQPLLVLSYHDIRDEVLPGDGDAYATSTQNFAAHLDWLAGHGYTAVSLSQVVAHARDGAPLPRKPVLITFDDGLRSLYTHAWPLLQAYDVPVVAAVVTSWIDMPAERKVDYGTRPFGKEDFVTWAQLREMKSSGLLEVASHTHDLHHGILANPQGNQTPAAITRRYDAATGRYETETEFRARLLDDLSTSARRIREETGTAPRALVWPYAAYNRIGNVVAEQAGMDITFDLESANPPKLTDLHGLGRLLVTSNPKMSALANELRSDPSLTTMRAMQVDLDAVYDADPAQQARNLDALIERVYQIKPSHVFLQAFADPDGNGSADALYFPNRHLPMRADLYARVAWQLRTRAGVKVFAWLPVLGYQLRDTAWQARHQIPAPAEEMPRLDFTQPDAAKVIRDIYHDLGVSGYFEGILFHDDAYLRDTELPALKADARTQALIDFTLTLRDAAETWRPKLKTVRNLYARTVLHPDSEAWFAQRLDRFQQAYDYTALMAMPYMEGSAQPQDWLLGLVDAVKRDDPRLTHTIFELQTRDWRTQQPVPGDVLRKQSRALVAAGVRNLAWYPDDFIGNQPSLEDARAAFSARNFPYKGP
;
A
#
# COMPACT_ATOMS: atom_id res chain seq x y z
N MET A 1 -11.60 -34.34 -69.44
CA MET A 1 -12.28 -33.55 -68.39
C MET A 1 -12.32 -34.21 -67.00
N LYS A 2 -11.74 -35.41 -66.75
CA LYS A 2 -11.73 -36.07 -65.43
C LYS A 2 -10.34 -36.00 -64.69
N ARG A 3 -9.34 -35.40 -65.28
CA ARG A 3 -7.97 -35.26 -64.66
C ARG A 3 -7.66 -33.84 -64.15
N LEU A 4 -8.52 -32.82 -64.39
CA LEU A 4 -8.33 -31.46 -63.91
C LEU A 4 -9.02 -31.17 -62.57
N ILE A 5 -9.99 -32.01 -62.15
CA ILE A 5 -10.73 -31.83 -60.89
C ILE A 5 -9.99 -32.46 -59.68
N LEU A 6 -9.09 -33.41 -59.92
CA LEU A 6 -8.36 -34.05 -58.81
C LEU A 6 -7.15 -33.22 -58.34
N SER A 7 -6.65 -32.30 -59.18
CA SER A 7 -5.53 -31.43 -58.81
C SER A 7 -5.94 -30.19 -58.02
N MET A 8 -7.23 -29.80 -58.10
CA MET A 8 -7.75 -28.64 -57.29
C MET A 8 -8.19 -29.04 -55.90
N LEU A 9 -8.55 -30.30 -55.65
CA LEU A 9 -8.92 -30.77 -54.31
C LEU A 9 -7.67 -31.06 -53.41
N THR A 10 -6.51 -31.34 -54.01
CA THR A 10 -5.30 -31.59 -53.26
C THR A 10 -4.55 -30.30 -52.86
N LEU A 11 -4.82 -29.16 -53.52
CA LEU A 11 -4.31 -27.86 -53.15
C LEU A 11 -5.17 -27.15 -52.09
N MET A 12 -6.44 -27.58 -51.88
CA MET A 12 -7.31 -27.01 -50.83
C MET A 12 -7.17 -27.68 -49.47
N LEU A 13 -6.47 -28.81 -49.36
CA LEU A 13 -6.20 -29.53 -48.10
C LEU A 13 -4.83 -29.21 -47.51
N LEU A 14 -3.97 -28.45 -48.21
CA LEU A 14 -2.67 -27.99 -47.71
C LEU A 14 -2.66 -26.55 -47.22
N GLY A 15 -3.84 -25.84 -47.27
CA GLY A 15 -3.99 -24.45 -46.80
C GLY A 15 -4.64 -24.29 -45.41
N LEU A 16 -4.97 -25.42 -44.72
CA LEU A 16 -5.67 -25.39 -43.43
C LEU A 16 -4.82 -25.90 -42.24
N GLY A 17 -3.54 -25.94 -42.40
CA GLY A 17 -2.66 -26.36 -41.33
C GLY A 17 -1.43 -25.49 -41.22
N LEU A 18 -1.60 -24.29 -40.61
CA LEU A 18 -0.54 -23.51 -39.94
C LEU A 18 -1.03 -22.11 -39.61
N THR A 19 -2.13 -22.02 -38.89
CA THR A 19 -2.31 -20.89 -37.96
C THR A 19 -2.02 -21.43 -36.57
N CYS A 20 -0.72 -21.64 -36.34
CA CYS A 20 -0.23 -21.77 -34.97
C CYS A 20 -0.53 -20.44 -34.24
N PRO A 21 -1.11 -20.47 -33.10
CA PRO A 21 -1.56 -19.27 -32.40
C PRO A 21 -0.36 -18.56 -31.77
N ALA A 22 0.27 -17.65 -32.52
CA ALA A 22 1.20 -16.70 -31.92
C ALA A 22 0.54 -15.96 -30.74
N ALA A 23 -0.76 -15.69 -30.85
CA ALA A 23 -1.54 -15.11 -29.75
C ALA A 23 -1.72 -16.05 -28.52
N ALA A 24 -1.72 -17.38 -28.73
CA ALA A 24 -1.78 -18.33 -27.60
C ALA A 24 -0.39 -18.53 -26.97
N GLN A 25 0.67 -18.31 -27.72
CA GLN A 25 2.05 -18.35 -27.24
C GLN A 25 2.40 -17.06 -26.50
N GLU A 26 1.99 -15.87 -26.99
CA GLU A 26 2.12 -14.60 -26.28
C GLU A 26 1.29 -14.59 -24.97
N ALA A 27 0.10 -15.20 -24.95
CA ALA A 27 -0.69 -15.34 -23.72
C ALA A 27 -0.09 -16.35 -22.73
N ALA A 28 0.74 -17.28 -23.20
CA ALA A 28 1.46 -18.25 -22.34
C ALA A 28 2.74 -17.63 -21.71
N GLU A 29 3.34 -16.64 -22.38
CA GLU A 29 4.56 -15.97 -21.90
C GLU A 29 4.31 -14.96 -20.78
N ASN A 30 3.07 -14.57 -20.50
CA ASN A 30 2.71 -13.53 -19.53
C ASN A 30 1.88 -14.05 -18.34
N GLN A 31 2.13 -15.28 -17.87
CA GLN A 31 1.44 -15.78 -16.69
C GLN A 31 2.09 -15.21 -15.41
N PRO A 32 1.32 -14.62 -14.50
CA PRO A 32 1.86 -14.06 -13.29
C PRO A 32 2.42 -15.15 -12.38
N LEU A 33 3.62 -14.92 -11.85
CA LEU A 33 4.19 -15.76 -10.80
C LEU A 33 3.35 -15.62 -9.54
N LEU A 34 2.85 -16.73 -9.01
CA LEU A 34 2.30 -16.80 -7.67
C LEU A 34 3.44 -17.05 -6.68
N VAL A 35 3.52 -16.26 -5.61
CA VAL A 35 4.46 -16.52 -4.52
C VAL A 35 3.68 -16.71 -3.23
N LEU A 36 3.84 -17.87 -2.58
CA LEU A 36 3.21 -18.20 -1.30
C LEU A 36 4.21 -18.11 -0.16
N SER A 37 3.81 -17.53 0.95
CA SER A 37 4.61 -17.44 2.18
C SER A 37 3.96 -18.24 3.30
N TYR A 38 4.69 -19.23 3.81
CA TYR A 38 4.36 -20.00 4.99
C TYR A 38 5.34 -19.70 6.12
N HIS A 39 4.96 -20.02 7.35
CA HIS A 39 5.82 -19.90 8.53
C HIS A 39 5.86 -21.24 9.29
N ASP A 40 4.89 -21.53 10.11
CA ASP A 40 4.85 -22.70 10.97
C ASP A 40 3.93 -23.79 10.43
N ILE A 41 4.42 -25.02 10.32
CA ILE A 41 3.64 -26.20 9.93
C ILE A 41 3.55 -27.17 11.12
N ARG A 42 2.35 -27.45 11.60
CA ARG A 42 2.11 -28.30 12.77
C ARG A 42 1.16 -29.45 12.43
N ASP A 43 1.21 -30.52 13.19
CA ASP A 43 0.25 -31.61 13.02
C ASP A 43 -1.17 -31.15 13.28
N GLU A 44 -1.38 -30.32 14.29
CA GLU A 44 -2.68 -29.77 14.64
C GLU A 44 -2.59 -28.24 14.89
N VAL A 45 -3.57 -27.51 14.37
CA VAL A 45 -3.78 -26.08 14.64
C VAL A 45 -5.22 -25.92 15.12
N LEU A 46 -5.38 -25.60 16.40
CA LEU A 46 -6.70 -25.46 17.02
C LEU A 46 -7.29 -24.07 16.77
N PRO A 47 -8.61 -23.97 16.56
CA PRO A 47 -9.29 -22.68 16.53
C PRO A 47 -9.07 -21.94 17.87
N GLY A 48 -8.49 -20.74 17.81
CA GLY A 48 -8.28 -19.90 18.99
C GLY A 48 -6.96 -20.12 19.72
N ASP A 49 -6.01 -20.90 19.18
CA ASP A 49 -4.65 -21.01 19.74
C ASP A 49 -3.84 -19.69 19.62
N GLY A 50 -4.40 -18.72 18.91
CA GLY A 50 -3.86 -17.37 18.81
C GLY A 50 -2.72 -17.23 17.79
N ASP A 51 -2.22 -18.34 17.22
CA ASP A 51 -1.16 -18.31 16.23
C ASP A 51 -1.73 -18.17 14.82
N ALA A 52 -1.70 -16.94 14.31
CA ALA A 52 -2.19 -16.64 12.97
C ALA A 52 -1.31 -17.21 11.85
N TYR A 53 -0.06 -17.58 12.14
CA TYR A 53 0.92 -17.99 11.12
C TYR A 53 1.08 -19.50 10.99
N ALA A 54 0.41 -20.28 11.85
CA ALA A 54 0.45 -21.73 11.79
C ALA A 54 -0.53 -22.28 10.74
N THR A 55 -0.07 -23.31 10.00
CA THR A 55 -0.89 -24.13 9.08
C THR A 55 -0.73 -25.60 9.45
N SER A 56 -1.83 -26.36 9.48
CA SER A 56 -1.73 -27.79 9.77
C SER A 56 -1.10 -28.57 8.62
N THR A 57 -0.36 -29.62 8.95
CA THR A 57 0.22 -30.55 7.97
C THR A 57 -0.83 -31.05 6.97
N GLN A 58 -2.05 -31.33 7.45
CA GLN A 58 -3.16 -31.73 6.60
C GLN A 58 -3.57 -30.65 5.59
N ASN A 59 -3.73 -29.39 6.05
CA ASN A 59 -4.08 -28.30 5.14
C ASN A 59 -2.93 -27.97 4.18
N PHE A 60 -1.68 -28.01 4.64
CA PHE A 60 -0.52 -27.79 3.79
C PHE A 60 -0.44 -28.86 2.67
N ALA A 61 -0.62 -30.15 2.97
CA ALA A 61 -0.71 -31.20 1.96
C ALA A 61 -1.87 -30.95 0.98
N ALA A 62 -3.05 -30.54 1.48
CA ALA A 62 -4.19 -30.21 0.61
C ALA A 62 -3.92 -28.99 -0.29
N HIS A 63 -3.12 -28.02 0.16
CA HIS A 63 -2.68 -26.89 -0.67
C HIS A 63 -1.78 -27.37 -1.81
N LEU A 64 -0.80 -28.24 -1.53
CA LEU A 64 0.08 -28.81 -2.55
C LEU A 64 -0.70 -29.65 -3.57
N ASP A 65 -1.59 -30.53 -3.12
CA ASP A 65 -2.48 -31.33 -3.98
C ASP A 65 -3.31 -30.45 -4.91
N TRP A 66 -3.91 -29.39 -4.35
CA TRP A 66 -4.75 -28.49 -5.14
C TRP A 66 -3.95 -27.73 -6.19
N LEU A 67 -2.79 -27.21 -5.82
CA LEU A 67 -1.90 -26.50 -6.74
C LEU A 67 -1.54 -27.41 -7.93
N ALA A 68 -1.05 -28.62 -7.66
CA ALA A 68 -0.72 -29.62 -8.67
C ALA A 68 -1.94 -29.97 -9.55
N GLY A 69 -3.10 -30.26 -8.92
CA GLY A 69 -4.34 -30.62 -9.61
C GLY A 69 -4.94 -29.49 -10.47
N HIS A 70 -4.58 -28.23 -10.21
CA HIS A 70 -5.06 -27.06 -10.98
C HIS A 70 -4.01 -26.55 -11.97
N GLY A 71 -2.94 -27.32 -12.20
CA GLY A 71 -1.93 -27.04 -13.23
C GLY A 71 -0.93 -25.96 -12.83
N TYR A 72 -0.79 -25.66 -11.52
CA TYR A 72 0.35 -24.91 -11.03
C TYR A 72 1.60 -25.78 -11.07
N THR A 73 2.71 -25.15 -11.43
CA THR A 73 4.03 -25.82 -11.42
C THR A 73 4.94 -25.09 -10.45
N ALA A 74 5.43 -25.82 -9.46
CA ALA A 74 6.40 -25.27 -8.52
C ALA A 74 7.71 -24.93 -9.25
N VAL A 75 8.24 -23.74 -8.98
CA VAL A 75 9.48 -23.24 -9.56
C VAL A 75 10.48 -22.87 -8.48
N SER A 76 11.77 -23.05 -8.78
CA SER A 76 12.84 -22.57 -7.90
C SER A 76 13.09 -21.07 -8.09
N LEU A 77 13.70 -20.43 -7.10
CA LEU A 77 14.16 -19.03 -7.25
C LEU A 77 15.12 -18.87 -8.43
N SER A 78 15.94 -19.88 -8.72
CA SER A 78 16.84 -19.87 -9.89
C SER A 78 16.09 -19.77 -11.21
N GLN A 79 14.96 -20.45 -11.37
CA GLN A 79 14.12 -20.35 -12.56
C GLN A 79 13.46 -18.97 -12.68
N VAL A 80 12.99 -18.39 -11.55
CA VAL A 80 12.44 -17.03 -11.52
C VAL A 80 13.48 -16.01 -11.96
N VAL A 81 14.70 -16.12 -11.44
CA VAL A 81 15.82 -15.22 -11.80
C VAL A 81 16.23 -15.38 -13.25
N ALA A 82 16.33 -16.61 -13.75
CA ALA A 82 16.65 -16.86 -15.16
C ALA A 82 15.57 -16.28 -16.10
N HIS A 83 14.30 -16.36 -15.70
CA HIS A 83 13.23 -15.70 -16.44
C HIS A 83 13.39 -14.18 -16.46
N ALA A 84 13.62 -13.58 -15.28
CA ALA A 84 13.71 -12.13 -15.13
C ALA A 84 14.93 -11.52 -15.87
N ARG A 85 16.07 -12.21 -15.86
CA ARG A 85 17.33 -11.67 -16.39
C ARG A 85 17.64 -12.13 -17.81
N ASP A 86 17.33 -13.37 -18.11
CA ASP A 86 17.75 -14.04 -19.36
C ASP A 86 16.57 -14.33 -20.29
N GLY A 87 15.33 -14.03 -19.89
CA GLY A 87 14.12 -14.33 -20.67
C GLY A 87 13.81 -15.83 -20.75
N ALA A 88 14.38 -16.67 -19.87
CA ALA A 88 14.08 -18.10 -19.86
C ALA A 88 12.58 -18.34 -19.58
N PRO A 89 11.90 -19.24 -20.31
CA PRO A 89 10.46 -19.42 -20.14
C PRO A 89 10.14 -20.04 -18.77
N LEU A 90 9.15 -19.48 -18.08
CA LEU A 90 8.53 -20.11 -16.92
C LEU A 90 7.44 -21.10 -17.37
N PRO A 91 7.18 -22.16 -16.59
CA PRO A 91 6.06 -23.06 -16.86
C PRO A 91 4.72 -22.31 -16.74
N ARG A 92 3.67 -22.94 -17.26
CA ARG A 92 2.31 -22.41 -17.10
C ARG A 92 1.92 -22.38 -15.62
N LYS A 93 1.33 -21.27 -15.15
CA LYS A 93 0.96 -21.04 -13.73
C LYS A 93 2.12 -21.35 -12.76
N PRO A 94 3.24 -20.61 -12.84
CA PRO A 94 4.37 -20.83 -11.95
C PRO A 94 4.01 -20.45 -10.51
N VAL A 95 4.43 -21.27 -9.53
CA VAL A 95 4.30 -20.96 -8.11
C VAL A 95 5.65 -21.15 -7.41
N LEU A 96 6.09 -20.12 -6.67
CA LEU A 96 7.22 -20.15 -5.77
C LEU A 96 6.72 -20.26 -4.33
N ILE A 97 7.23 -21.20 -3.55
CA ILE A 97 6.89 -21.38 -2.14
C ILE A 97 8.06 -20.89 -1.28
N THR A 98 7.73 -20.09 -0.27
CA THR A 98 8.71 -19.53 0.68
C THR A 98 8.30 -19.88 2.11
N PHE A 99 9.30 -20.06 2.97
CA PHE A 99 9.14 -20.22 4.41
C PHE A 99 9.96 -19.17 5.14
N ASP A 100 9.35 -18.44 6.06
CA ASP A 100 10.00 -17.39 6.81
C ASP A 100 10.44 -17.86 8.21
N ASP A 101 11.26 -17.05 8.89
CA ASP A 101 11.73 -17.17 10.26
C ASP A 101 12.70 -18.31 10.56
N GLY A 102 12.78 -19.31 9.71
CA GLY A 102 13.63 -20.48 9.95
C GLY A 102 13.14 -21.38 11.08
N LEU A 103 11.81 -21.54 11.22
CA LEU A 103 11.22 -22.43 12.22
C LEU A 103 11.57 -23.90 11.95
N ARG A 104 11.79 -24.67 13.05
CA ARG A 104 12.11 -26.11 12.95
C ARG A 104 11.04 -26.93 12.26
N SER A 105 9.78 -26.48 12.31
CA SER A 105 8.66 -27.14 11.67
C SER A 105 8.80 -27.24 10.15
N LEU A 106 9.56 -26.35 9.52
CA LEU A 106 9.96 -26.50 8.11
C LEU A 106 10.65 -27.84 7.89
N TYR A 107 11.61 -28.21 8.76
CA TYR A 107 12.34 -29.48 8.63
C TYR A 107 11.50 -30.68 9.05
N THR A 108 10.77 -30.56 10.17
CA THR A 108 10.08 -31.74 10.78
C THR A 108 8.75 -32.09 10.12
N HIS A 109 8.01 -31.12 9.59
CA HIS A 109 6.65 -31.30 9.08
C HIS A 109 6.50 -30.95 7.59
N ALA A 110 7.04 -29.79 7.15
CA ALA A 110 6.89 -29.40 5.76
C ALA A 110 7.84 -30.15 4.82
N TRP A 111 9.09 -30.36 5.23
CA TRP A 111 10.13 -30.92 4.38
C TRP A 111 9.81 -32.32 3.82
N PRO A 112 9.29 -33.29 4.58
CA PRO A 112 8.89 -34.59 4.04
C PRO A 112 7.84 -34.47 2.93
N LEU A 113 6.90 -33.55 3.04
CA LEU A 113 5.89 -33.30 2.02
C LEU A 113 6.52 -32.64 0.78
N LEU A 114 7.35 -31.63 0.97
CA LEU A 114 8.03 -30.94 -0.12
C LEU A 114 8.88 -31.89 -0.96
N GLN A 115 9.57 -32.84 -0.31
CA GLN A 115 10.30 -33.90 -1.01
C GLN A 115 9.37 -34.86 -1.77
N ALA A 116 8.25 -35.26 -1.13
CA ALA A 116 7.30 -36.19 -1.75
C ALA A 116 6.62 -35.60 -3.00
N TYR A 117 6.42 -34.27 -3.03
CA TYR A 117 5.82 -33.55 -4.14
C TYR A 117 6.85 -32.95 -5.12
N ASP A 118 8.14 -33.13 -4.87
CA ASP A 118 9.25 -32.54 -5.65
C ASP A 118 9.14 -31.02 -5.78
N VAL A 119 8.83 -30.32 -4.69
CA VAL A 119 8.55 -28.88 -4.65
C VAL A 119 9.78 -28.11 -4.19
N PRO A 120 10.39 -27.26 -5.06
CA PRO A 120 11.46 -26.37 -4.65
C PRO A 120 10.93 -25.23 -3.79
N VAL A 121 11.72 -24.81 -2.79
CA VAL A 121 11.34 -23.78 -1.82
C VAL A 121 12.49 -22.84 -1.49
N VAL A 122 12.13 -21.65 -0.99
CA VAL A 122 13.05 -20.69 -0.37
C VAL A 122 12.82 -20.68 1.13
N ALA A 123 13.87 -20.90 1.92
CA ALA A 123 13.83 -20.75 3.38
C ALA A 123 14.56 -19.46 3.79
N ALA A 124 13.83 -18.48 4.27
CA ALA A 124 14.36 -17.24 4.78
C ALA A 124 14.60 -17.34 6.30
N VAL A 125 15.84 -17.16 6.73
CA VAL A 125 16.24 -17.42 8.11
C VAL A 125 16.73 -16.17 8.83
N VAL A 126 16.30 -15.97 10.09
CA VAL A 126 16.86 -14.97 11.00
C VAL A 126 18.10 -15.58 11.65
N THR A 127 19.27 -15.15 11.22
CA THR A 127 20.51 -15.84 11.60
C THR A 127 20.85 -15.70 13.09
N SER A 128 20.45 -14.60 13.76
CA SER A 128 20.63 -14.45 15.22
C SER A 128 19.78 -15.41 16.04
N TRP A 129 18.65 -15.90 15.50
CA TRP A 129 17.78 -16.86 16.17
C TRP A 129 18.35 -18.28 16.10
N ILE A 130 18.94 -18.65 14.97
CA ILE A 130 19.62 -19.95 14.84
C ILE A 130 20.88 -20.01 15.72
N ASP A 131 21.63 -18.90 15.77
CA ASP A 131 22.90 -18.81 16.51
C ASP A 131 22.72 -18.53 18.00
N MET A 132 21.50 -18.24 18.48
CA MET A 132 21.28 -17.81 19.85
C MET A 132 21.71 -18.88 20.88
N PRO A 133 22.17 -18.47 22.08
CA PRO A 133 22.42 -19.38 23.19
C PRO A 133 21.12 -20.04 23.67
N ALA A 134 21.23 -21.21 24.28
CA ALA A 134 20.08 -22.05 24.66
C ALA A 134 19.12 -21.37 25.66
N GLU A 135 19.63 -20.48 26.49
CA GLU A 135 18.88 -19.74 27.50
C GLU A 135 18.15 -18.52 26.98
N ARG A 136 18.51 -18.01 25.79
CA ARG A 136 17.83 -16.90 25.15
C ARG A 136 16.48 -17.37 24.62
N LYS A 137 15.46 -16.49 24.75
CA LYS A 137 14.13 -16.67 24.14
C LYS A 137 13.82 -15.47 23.26
N VAL A 138 13.06 -15.71 22.21
CA VAL A 138 12.51 -14.72 21.30
C VAL A 138 11.02 -14.62 21.56
N ASP A 139 10.49 -13.40 21.68
CA ASP A 139 9.06 -13.18 21.75
C ASP A 139 8.47 -13.41 20.36
N TYR A 140 7.74 -14.53 20.20
CA TYR A 140 7.17 -14.95 18.93
C TYR A 140 5.64 -15.07 19.06
N GLY A 141 4.98 -13.92 19.09
CA GLY A 141 3.51 -13.86 19.12
C GLY A 141 2.89 -14.45 20.38
N THR A 142 2.47 -15.71 20.35
CA THR A 142 1.69 -16.33 21.43
C THR A 142 2.54 -16.90 22.56
N ARG A 143 3.80 -17.19 22.30
CA ARG A 143 4.73 -17.73 23.30
C ARG A 143 6.18 -17.36 22.99
N PRO A 144 7.06 -17.35 24.00
CA PRO A 144 8.49 -17.22 23.74
C PRO A 144 9.02 -18.50 23.08
N PHE A 145 9.81 -18.34 22.01
CA PHE A 145 10.50 -19.41 21.29
C PHE A 145 11.96 -19.51 21.75
N GLY A 146 12.47 -20.72 21.92
CA GLY A 146 13.85 -21.02 22.20
C GLY A 146 14.61 -21.50 20.97
N LYS A 147 15.90 -21.76 21.15
CA LYS A 147 16.75 -22.31 20.10
C LYS A 147 16.20 -23.61 19.51
N GLU A 148 15.53 -24.39 20.32
CA GLU A 148 14.87 -25.66 19.95
C GLU A 148 13.68 -25.49 18.98
N ASP A 149 13.15 -24.29 18.85
CA ASP A 149 12.03 -24.00 17.95
C ASP A 149 12.51 -23.63 16.53
N PHE A 150 13.80 -23.40 16.34
CA PHE A 150 14.38 -23.04 15.05
C PHE A 150 15.16 -24.19 14.41
N VAL A 151 15.30 -24.15 13.09
CA VAL A 151 16.16 -25.10 12.35
C VAL A 151 17.61 -24.94 12.78
N THR A 152 18.35 -26.03 12.70
CA THR A 152 19.81 -25.99 12.87
C THR A 152 20.52 -25.80 11.53
N TRP A 153 21.73 -25.28 11.54
CA TRP A 153 22.55 -25.20 10.34
C TRP A 153 22.77 -26.56 9.67
N ALA A 154 22.86 -27.63 10.46
CA ALA A 154 22.98 -29.01 9.92
C ALA A 154 21.73 -29.42 9.13
N GLN A 155 20.54 -29.11 9.64
CA GLN A 155 19.27 -29.38 8.93
C GLN A 155 19.16 -28.56 7.65
N LEU A 156 19.56 -27.29 7.67
CA LEU A 156 19.59 -26.44 6.47
C LEU A 156 20.56 -27.00 5.39
N ARG A 157 21.74 -27.46 5.80
CA ARG A 157 22.68 -28.13 4.88
C ARG A 157 22.11 -29.40 4.27
N GLU A 158 21.46 -30.21 5.07
CA GLU A 158 20.80 -31.44 4.62
C GLU A 158 19.71 -31.12 3.57
N MET A 159 18.78 -30.24 3.90
CA MET A 159 17.72 -29.82 2.97
C MET A 159 18.29 -29.22 1.68
N LYS A 160 19.29 -28.36 1.80
CA LYS A 160 19.96 -27.73 0.64
C LYS A 160 20.65 -28.77 -0.26
N SER A 161 21.21 -29.83 0.30
CA SER A 161 21.91 -30.87 -0.48
C SER A 161 21.00 -31.64 -1.44
N SER A 162 19.69 -31.62 -1.24
CA SER A 162 18.69 -32.20 -2.15
C SER A 162 18.54 -31.42 -3.47
N GLY A 163 18.95 -30.15 -3.50
CA GLY A 163 18.70 -29.24 -4.63
C GLY A 163 17.32 -28.56 -4.61
N LEU A 164 16.43 -28.93 -3.68
CA LEU A 164 15.08 -28.36 -3.58
C LEU A 164 15.02 -27.12 -2.68
N LEU A 165 16.02 -26.87 -1.84
CA LEU A 165 15.98 -25.74 -0.91
C LEU A 165 17.06 -24.70 -1.24
N GLU A 166 16.64 -23.43 -1.36
CA GLU A 166 17.52 -22.28 -1.40
C GLU A 166 17.38 -21.50 -0.07
N VAL A 167 18.52 -21.16 0.56
CA VAL A 167 18.52 -20.37 1.80
C VAL A 167 18.60 -18.90 1.46
N ALA A 168 17.63 -18.12 1.94
CA ALA A 168 17.58 -16.67 1.87
C ALA A 168 17.84 -16.06 3.25
N SER A 169 18.19 -14.79 3.28
CA SER A 169 18.26 -14.01 4.52
C SER A 169 16.87 -13.56 4.95
N HIS A 170 16.60 -13.60 6.27
CA HIS A 170 15.50 -12.86 6.92
C HIS A 170 16.08 -11.85 7.90
N THR A 171 17.23 -11.26 7.55
CA THR A 171 18.12 -10.40 8.33
C THR A 171 18.92 -11.14 9.42
N HIS A 172 19.86 -10.47 10.06
CA HIS A 172 20.54 -11.02 11.24
C HIS A 172 19.71 -10.81 12.49
N ASP A 173 19.38 -9.56 12.81
CA ASP A 173 18.67 -9.20 14.05
C ASP A 173 17.72 -7.99 13.85
N LEU A 174 17.11 -7.82 12.66
CA LEU A 174 16.14 -6.74 12.43
C LEU A 174 14.67 -7.19 12.61
N HIS A 175 14.44 -8.44 13.03
CA HIS A 175 13.10 -8.97 13.22
C HIS A 175 12.51 -8.58 14.59
N HIS A 176 12.48 -7.27 14.87
CA HIS A 176 11.89 -6.67 16.08
C HIS A 176 11.51 -5.21 15.85
N GLY A 177 10.72 -4.66 16.77
CA GLY A 177 10.41 -3.24 16.80
C GLY A 177 11.52 -2.44 17.52
N ILE A 178 11.76 -1.22 17.05
CA ILE A 178 12.63 -0.24 17.73
C ILE A 178 11.88 1.05 18.00
N LEU A 179 12.34 1.84 18.97
CA LEU A 179 11.71 3.11 19.33
C LEU A 179 11.75 4.08 18.14
N ALA A 180 10.56 4.49 17.69
CA ALA A 180 10.35 5.24 16.46
C ALA A 180 10.10 6.74 16.69
N ASN A 181 9.65 7.14 17.88
CA ASN A 181 9.29 8.53 18.17
C ASN A 181 9.23 8.79 19.69
N PRO A 182 9.12 10.07 20.12
CA PRO A 182 9.03 10.43 21.54
C PRO A 182 7.79 9.90 22.26
N GLN A 183 6.74 9.47 21.52
CA GLN A 183 5.51 8.94 22.11
C GLN A 183 5.64 7.43 22.48
N GLY A 184 6.81 6.83 22.27
CA GLY A 184 7.07 5.44 22.64
C GLY A 184 6.61 4.40 21.63
N ASN A 185 6.19 4.80 20.42
CA ASN A 185 5.84 3.85 19.39
C ASN A 185 7.07 3.02 18.97
N GLN A 186 6.84 1.73 18.79
CA GLN A 186 7.82 0.83 18.18
C GLN A 186 7.36 0.47 16.76
N THR A 187 8.29 0.54 15.81
CA THR A 187 8.06 0.14 14.43
C THR A 187 9.22 -0.74 13.94
N PRO A 188 9.03 -1.52 12.86
CA PRO A 188 10.02 -2.49 12.40
C PRO A 188 11.41 -1.89 12.22
N ALA A 189 12.43 -2.53 12.78
CA ALA A 189 13.81 -2.02 12.79
C ALA A 189 14.37 -1.78 11.37
N ALA A 190 13.92 -2.55 10.39
CA ALA A 190 14.36 -2.46 9.00
C ALA A 190 13.99 -1.14 8.30
N ILE A 191 12.95 -0.44 8.76
CA ILE A 191 12.44 0.80 8.11
C ILE A 191 12.48 2.02 9.01
N THR A 192 12.85 1.87 10.27
CA THR A 192 12.74 2.91 11.30
C THR A 192 14.07 3.60 11.51
N ARG A 193 14.08 4.93 11.42
CA ARG A 193 15.16 5.72 12.01
C ARG A 193 14.96 5.74 13.52
N ARG A 194 15.90 5.14 14.27
CA ARG A 194 15.79 5.01 15.72
C ARG A 194 15.69 6.39 16.37
N TYR A 195 14.73 6.54 17.28
CA TYR A 195 14.67 7.69 18.16
C TYR A 195 15.44 7.41 19.44
N ASP A 196 16.35 8.29 19.79
CA ASP A 196 17.09 8.23 21.07
C ASP A 196 16.40 9.15 22.09
N ALA A 197 15.73 8.54 23.07
CA ALA A 197 15.00 9.28 24.10
C ALA A 197 15.93 10.08 25.05
N ALA A 198 17.21 9.68 25.18
CA ALA A 198 18.16 10.39 26.05
C ALA A 198 18.63 11.70 25.42
N THR A 199 18.77 11.74 24.10
CA THR A 199 19.23 12.93 23.36
C THR A 199 18.11 13.67 22.64
N GLY A 200 16.90 13.09 22.53
CA GLY A 200 15.81 13.63 21.75
C GLY A 200 16.06 13.65 20.24
N ARG A 201 16.99 12.83 19.76
CA ARG A 201 17.47 12.84 18.37
C ARG A 201 17.05 11.59 17.61
N TYR A 202 16.69 11.78 16.36
CA TYR A 202 16.53 10.68 15.41
C TYR A 202 17.88 10.27 14.79
N GLU A 203 18.04 8.98 14.54
CA GLU A 203 19.11 8.42 13.72
C GLU A 203 19.15 9.16 12.37
N THR A 204 20.34 9.56 11.92
CA THR A 204 20.53 10.14 10.59
C THR A 204 20.38 9.06 9.51
N GLU A 205 20.17 9.45 8.26
CA GLU A 205 20.12 8.49 7.15
C GLU A 205 21.44 7.70 7.02
N THR A 206 22.58 8.35 7.25
CA THR A 206 23.89 7.69 7.22
C THR A 206 24.02 6.62 8.31
N GLU A 207 23.60 6.93 9.54
CA GLU A 207 23.60 5.98 10.66
C GLU A 207 22.63 4.82 10.39
N PHE A 208 21.43 5.11 9.84
CA PHE A 208 20.46 4.11 9.45
C PHE A 208 21.02 3.14 8.39
N ARG A 209 21.63 3.68 7.31
CA ARG A 209 22.27 2.86 6.26
C ARG A 209 23.39 1.99 6.81
N ALA A 210 24.24 2.54 7.69
CA ALA A 210 25.32 1.79 8.29
C ALA A 210 24.82 0.63 9.16
N ARG A 211 23.79 0.86 9.96
CA ARG A 211 23.15 -0.19 10.79
C ARG A 211 22.54 -1.30 9.95
N LEU A 212 21.82 -0.96 8.87
CA LEU A 212 21.26 -1.95 7.96
C LEU A 212 22.36 -2.76 7.26
N LEU A 213 23.43 -2.10 6.79
CA LEU A 213 24.51 -2.77 6.07
C LEU A 213 25.27 -3.75 6.98
N ASP A 214 25.52 -3.36 8.22
CA ASP A 214 26.17 -4.22 9.22
C ASP A 214 25.34 -5.49 9.47
N ASP A 215 24.04 -5.34 9.71
CA ASP A 215 23.11 -6.46 9.94
C ASP A 215 23.03 -7.40 8.73
N LEU A 216 22.75 -6.85 7.55
CA LEU A 216 22.57 -7.64 6.34
C LEU A 216 23.86 -8.33 5.90
N SER A 217 25.01 -7.66 6.04
CA SER A 217 26.33 -8.26 5.76
C SER A 217 26.65 -9.37 6.76
N THR A 218 26.25 -9.21 8.02
CA THR A 218 26.41 -10.26 9.03
C THR A 218 25.55 -11.47 8.70
N SER A 219 24.28 -11.27 8.35
CA SER A 219 23.41 -12.36 7.91
C SER A 219 23.98 -13.08 6.69
N ALA A 220 24.38 -12.35 5.66
CA ALA A 220 24.93 -12.93 4.43
C ALA A 220 26.22 -13.73 4.71
N ARG A 221 27.11 -13.22 5.54
CA ARG A 221 28.33 -13.90 5.96
C ARG A 221 28.01 -15.19 6.71
N ARG A 222 27.11 -15.17 7.70
CA ARG A 222 26.72 -16.35 8.50
C ARG A 222 26.12 -17.45 7.62
N ILE A 223 25.20 -17.10 6.73
CA ILE A 223 24.61 -18.08 5.79
C ILE A 223 25.69 -18.70 4.90
N ARG A 224 26.62 -17.88 4.38
CA ARG A 224 27.72 -18.38 3.54
C ARG A 224 28.65 -19.31 4.31
N GLU A 225 29.05 -18.95 5.52
CA GLU A 225 29.93 -19.76 6.37
C GLU A 225 29.30 -21.12 6.67
N GLU A 226 28.02 -21.16 6.96
CA GLU A 226 27.33 -22.36 7.41
C GLU A 226 26.82 -23.24 6.26
N THR A 227 26.43 -22.65 5.12
CA THR A 227 25.81 -23.38 4.00
C THR A 227 26.69 -23.48 2.76
N GLY A 228 27.86 -22.84 2.77
CA GLY A 228 28.81 -22.80 1.66
C GLY A 228 28.42 -21.85 0.51
N THR A 229 27.27 -21.15 0.58
CA THR A 229 26.81 -20.23 -0.46
C THR A 229 26.21 -18.99 0.18
N ALA A 230 26.59 -17.80 -0.29
CA ALA A 230 25.98 -16.55 0.14
C ALA A 230 24.53 -16.49 -0.36
N PRO A 231 23.60 -15.92 0.44
CA PRO A 231 22.24 -15.67 -0.02
C PRO A 231 22.24 -14.57 -1.08
N ARG A 232 21.41 -14.70 -2.09
CA ARG A 232 21.15 -13.66 -3.09
C ARG A 232 19.79 -13.00 -2.89
N ALA A 233 18.97 -13.56 -1.99
CA ALA A 233 17.64 -13.09 -1.69
C ALA A 233 17.51 -12.68 -0.21
N LEU A 234 16.72 -11.64 0.01
CA LEU A 234 16.31 -11.13 1.31
C LEU A 234 14.80 -11.11 1.41
N VAL A 235 14.25 -11.68 2.45
CA VAL A 235 12.86 -11.49 2.84
C VAL A 235 12.83 -10.45 3.96
N TRP A 236 12.08 -9.37 3.74
CA TRP A 236 11.99 -8.31 4.75
C TRP A 236 11.07 -8.71 5.90
N PRO A 237 11.54 -8.64 7.18
CA PRO A 237 10.69 -8.87 8.34
C PRO A 237 9.44 -7.98 8.33
N TYR A 238 8.27 -8.56 8.66
CA TYR A 238 6.97 -7.87 8.65
C TYR A 238 6.59 -7.26 7.29
N ALA A 239 7.20 -7.68 6.20
CA ALA A 239 7.13 -7.03 4.88
C ALA A 239 7.56 -5.56 4.89
N ALA A 240 8.26 -5.12 5.92
CA ALA A 240 8.63 -3.73 6.13
C ALA A 240 9.97 -3.42 5.47
N TYR A 241 9.96 -2.68 4.38
CA TYR A 241 11.15 -2.24 3.66
C TYR A 241 11.00 -0.79 3.16
N ASN A 242 12.10 -0.23 2.65
CA ASN A 242 12.12 1.03 1.92
C ASN A 242 13.16 0.97 0.80
N ARG A 243 13.15 1.97 -0.10
CA ARG A 243 14.11 1.99 -1.23
C ARG A 243 15.56 2.04 -0.77
N ILE A 244 15.83 2.69 0.37
CA ILE A 244 17.17 2.73 0.97
C ILE A 244 17.61 1.33 1.39
N GLY A 245 16.71 0.58 2.05
CA GLY A 245 16.96 -0.80 2.46
C GLY A 245 17.29 -1.71 1.29
N ASN A 246 16.56 -1.59 0.18
CA ASN A 246 16.85 -2.38 -1.02
C ASN A 246 18.25 -2.08 -1.60
N VAL A 247 18.65 -0.81 -1.66
CA VAL A 247 20.01 -0.43 -2.08
C VAL A 247 21.06 -1.02 -1.13
N VAL A 248 20.80 -1.03 0.18
CA VAL A 248 21.70 -1.62 1.17
C VAL A 248 21.73 -3.15 1.06
N ALA A 249 20.60 -3.79 0.74
CA ALA A 249 20.54 -5.23 0.49
C ALA A 249 21.41 -5.63 -0.74
N GLU A 250 21.34 -4.85 -1.81
CA GLU A 250 22.23 -5.04 -2.98
C GLU A 250 23.73 -4.93 -2.59
N GLN A 251 24.07 -3.92 -1.77
CA GLN A 251 25.44 -3.76 -1.27
C GLN A 251 25.92 -4.95 -0.42
N ALA A 252 24.98 -5.62 0.27
CA ALA A 252 25.25 -6.86 1.00
C ALA A 252 25.22 -8.13 0.12
N GLY A 253 25.00 -7.98 -1.20
CA GLY A 253 24.97 -9.07 -2.17
C GLY A 253 23.60 -9.72 -2.37
N MET A 254 22.53 -9.10 -1.87
CA MET A 254 21.16 -9.60 -1.99
C MET A 254 20.32 -8.64 -2.84
N ASP A 255 20.26 -8.92 -4.13
CA ASP A 255 19.57 -8.09 -5.14
C ASP A 255 18.17 -8.59 -5.50
N ILE A 256 17.65 -9.56 -4.73
CA ILE A 256 16.28 -10.06 -4.80
C ILE A 256 15.64 -9.83 -3.44
N THR A 257 14.54 -9.08 -3.39
CA THR A 257 13.86 -8.87 -2.12
C THR A 257 12.37 -9.24 -2.20
N PHE A 258 11.81 -9.71 -1.10
CA PHE A 258 10.42 -10.11 -0.98
C PHE A 258 9.69 -9.28 0.06
N ASP A 259 8.40 -9.00 -0.23
CA ASP A 259 7.45 -8.41 0.72
C ASP A 259 6.16 -9.26 0.84
N LEU A 260 5.08 -8.70 1.37
CA LEU A 260 3.77 -9.36 1.51
C LEU A 260 2.64 -8.63 0.77
N GLU A 261 2.96 -7.78 -0.20
CA GLU A 261 1.96 -7.11 -1.02
C GLU A 261 1.56 -7.97 -2.22
N SER A 262 0.61 -8.87 -2.02
CA SER A 262 0.14 -9.83 -3.03
C SER A 262 -0.84 -9.25 -4.06
N ALA A 263 -1.28 -8.00 -3.90
CA ALA A 263 -2.39 -7.42 -4.67
C ALA A 263 -2.15 -7.29 -6.17
N ASN A 264 -0.88 -7.34 -6.61
CA ASN A 264 -0.50 -7.40 -8.02
C ASN A 264 0.52 -8.50 -8.22
N PRO A 265 0.37 -9.31 -9.27
CA PRO A 265 1.43 -10.26 -9.63
C PRO A 265 2.75 -9.51 -9.77
N PRO A 266 3.86 -10.05 -9.24
CA PRO A 266 5.15 -9.38 -9.31
C PRO A 266 5.54 -9.11 -10.76
N LYS A 267 5.91 -7.87 -11.06
CA LYS A 267 6.55 -7.54 -12.33
C LYS A 267 7.98 -8.08 -12.27
N LEU A 268 8.25 -9.17 -12.93
CA LEU A 268 9.56 -9.83 -12.90
C LEU A 268 10.68 -9.04 -13.62
N THR A 269 10.38 -7.85 -14.12
CA THR A 269 11.38 -6.87 -14.59
C THR A 269 12.13 -6.16 -13.46
N ASP A 270 11.59 -6.21 -12.23
CA ASP A 270 12.21 -5.70 -11.02
C ASP A 270 12.10 -6.77 -9.93
N LEU A 271 13.23 -7.24 -9.43
CA LEU A 271 13.30 -8.28 -8.40
C LEU A 271 13.29 -7.71 -6.98
N HIS A 272 13.06 -6.40 -6.82
CA HIS A 272 12.90 -5.77 -5.52
C HIS A 272 11.43 -5.74 -5.06
N GLY A 273 11.18 -6.24 -3.85
CA GLY A 273 9.83 -6.25 -3.28
C GLY A 273 8.88 -7.14 -4.06
N LEU A 274 9.29 -8.37 -4.37
CA LEU A 274 8.41 -9.37 -4.95
C LEU A 274 7.29 -9.69 -3.96
N GLY A 275 6.04 -9.36 -4.33
CA GLY A 275 4.87 -9.55 -3.49
C GLY A 275 4.56 -11.04 -3.28
N ARG A 276 4.23 -11.42 -2.03
CA ARG A 276 3.88 -12.78 -1.65
C ARG A 276 2.50 -12.81 -0.98
N LEU A 277 1.76 -13.87 -1.22
CA LEU A 277 0.54 -14.17 -0.48
C LEU A 277 0.91 -14.88 0.83
N LEU A 278 0.66 -14.21 1.95
CA LEU A 278 0.88 -14.75 3.28
C LEU A 278 -0.26 -15.71 3.65
N VAL A 279 0.06 -16.98 3.87
CA VAL A 279 -0.91 -17.99 4.30
C VAL A 279 -1.08 -17.89 5.81
N THR A 280 -2.28 -17.49 6.26
CA THR A 280 -2.60 -17.26 7.68
C THR A 280 -3.84 -17.98 8.14
N SER A 281 -3.94 -18.18 9.46
CA SER A 281 -5.15 -18.71 10.12
C SER A 281 -5.58 -20.11 9.65
N ASN A 282 -4.59 -20.94 9.32
CA ASN A 282 -4.81 -22.35 8.92
C ASN A 282 -5.91 -22.52 7.86
N PRO A 283 -5.83 -21.87 6.68
CA PRO A 283 -6.93 -21.83 5.76
C PRO A 283 -7.20 -23.22 5.17
N LYS A 284 -8.47 -23.63 5.18
CA LYS A 284 -8.89 -24.76 4.35
C LYS A 284 -8.67 -24.43 2.88
N MET A 285 -8.49 -25.46 2.05
CA MET A 285 -8.24 -25.25 0.62
C MET A 285 -9.27 -24.37 -0.07
N SER A 286 -10.56 -24.48 0.31
CA SER A 286 -11.61 -23.62 -0.26
C SER A 286 -11.39 -22.12 0.02
N ALA A 287 -10.90 -21.78 1.19
CA ALA A 287 -10.62 -20.39 1.56
C ALA A 287 -9.41 -19.86 0.78
N LEU A 288 -8.31 -20.63 0.74
CA LEU A 288 -7.13 -20.27 -0.05
C LEU A 288 -7.47 -20.16 -1.54
N ALA A 289 -8.24 -21.08 -2.11
CA ALA A 289 -8.66 -21.03 -3.50
C ALA A 289 -9.54 -19.81 -3.80
N ASN A 290 -10.38 -19.37 -2.87
CA ASN A 290 -11.15 -18.13 -3.03
C ASN A 290 -10.25 -16.91 -3.01
N GLU A 291 -9.25 -16.88 -2.15
CA GLU A 291 -8.27 -15.79 -2.08
C GLU A 291 -7.45 -15.71 -3.38
N LEU A 292 -6.95 -16.83 -3.88
CA LEU A 292 -6.21 -16.92 -5.15
C LEU A 292 -7.02 -16.51 -6.38
N ARG A 293 -8.35 -16.61 -6.32
CA ARG A 293 -9.27 -16.21 -7.39
C ARG A 293 -9.83 -14.80 -7.19
N SER A 294 -9.61 -14.21 -6.03
CA SER A 294 -10.13 -12.86 -5.75
C SER A 294 -9.45 -11.85 -6.66
N ASP A 295 -10.25 -10.97 -7.24
CA ASP A 295 -9.74 -9.83 -8.00
C ASP A 295 -9.59 -8.64 -7.02
N PRO A 296 -8.36 -8.24 -6.67
CA PRO A 296 -8.16 -7.10 -5.77
C PRO A 296 -8.77 -5.80 -6.28
N SER A 297 -8.93 -5.66 -7.60
CA SER A 297 -9.59 -4.50 -8.21
C SER A 297 -11.07 -4.41 -7.87
N LEU A 298 -11.65 -5.49 -7.36
CA LEU A 298 -13.06 -5.54 -6.94
C LEU A 298 -13.28 -5.13 -5.47
N THR A 299 -12.23 -4.87 -4.70
CA THR A 299 -12.40 -4.34 -3.34
C THR A 299 -13.00 -2.94 -3.37
N THR A 300 -13.96 -2.69 -2.46
CA THR A 300 -14.61 -1.38 -2.36
C THR A 300 -13.92 -0.53 -1.31
N MET A 301 -13.76 0.76 -1.60
CA MET A 301 -13.24 1.72 -0.64
C MET A 301 -14.39 2.43 0.10
N ARG A 302 -14.23 2.56 1.40
CA ARG A 302 -15.01 3.44 2.28
C ARG A 302 -14.01 4.25 3.07
N ALA A 303 -13.82 5.52 2.71
CA ALA A 303 -12.80 6.37 3.30
C ALA A 303 -13.42 7.47 4.17
N MET A 304 -12.92 7.59 5.38
CA MET A 304 -13.24 8.66 6.32
C MET A 304 -12.11 9.68 6.26
N GLN A 305 -12.42 10.93 5.91
CA GLN A 305 -11.42 12.00 5.95
C GLN A 305 -11.46 12.68 7.31
N VAL A 306 -10.30 12.80 7.95
CA VAL A 306 -10.14 13.20 9.35
C VAL A 306 -9.17 14.35 9.49
N ASP A 307 -9.64 15.43 10.13
CA ASP A 307 -8.81 16.56 10.51
C ASP A 307 -8.04 16.23 11.80
N LEU A 308 -6.71 16.21 11.71
CA LEU A 308 -5.85 15.99 12.88
C LEU A 308 -5.86 17.19 13.83
N ASP A 309 -6.25 18.36 13.32
CA ASP A 309 -6.51 19.55 14.14
C ASP A 309 -7.58 19.32 15.20
N ALA A 310 -8.57 18.44 14.93
CA ALA A 310 -9.59 18.05 15.92
C ALA A 310 -9.07 17.07 16.99
N VAL A 311 -7.95 16.39 16.73
CA VAL A 311 -7.28 15.54 17.73
C VAL A 311 -6.34 16.34 18.60
N TYR A 312 -5.63 17.30 18.01
CA TYR A 312 -4.64 18.09 18.71
C TYR A 312 -5.25 18.92 19.85
N ASP A 313 -4.61 18.92 21.00
CA ASP A 313 -4.87 19.82 22.10
C ASP A 313 -3.56 20.17 22.80
N ALA A 314 -3.45 21.39 23.32
CA ALA A 314 -2.29 21.82 24.10
C ALA A 314 -2.19 21.07 25.45
N ASP A 315 -3.34 20.63 26.01
CA ASP A 315 -3.38 19.70 27.15
C ASP A 315 -3.20 18.26 26.65
N PRO A 316 -2.10 17.58 27.00
CA PRO A 316 -1.85 16.21 26.58
C PRO A 316 -2.94 15.22 27.00
N ALA A 317 -3.62 15.47 28.13
CA ALA A 317 -4.71 14.61 28.59
C ALA A 317 -5.96 14.79 27.72
N GLN A 318 -6.27 16.01 27.29
CA GLN A 318 -7.37 16.25 26.36
C GLN A 318 -7.03 15.67 24.98
N GLN A 319 -5.82 15.89 24.48
CA GLN A 319 -5.37 15.28 23.23
C GLN A 319 -5.49 13.75 23.23
N ALA A 320 -5.15 13.10 24.36
CA ALA A 320 -5.32 11.66 24.49
C ALA A 320 -6.80 11.24 24.44
N ARG A 321 -7.70 11.99 25.10
CA ARG A 321 -9.17 11.73 25.03
C ARG A 321 -9.71 11.92 23.60
N ASN A 322 -9.26 12.95 22.89
CA ASN A 322 -9.67 13.20 21.51
C ASN A 322 -9.22 12.05 20.60
N LEU A 323 -7.98 11.58 20.78
CA LEU A 323 -7.46 10.43 20.04
C LEU A 323 -8.25 9.14 20.32
N ASP A 324 -8.57 8.86 21.59
CA ASP A 324 -9.39 7.70 21.94
C ASP A 324 -10.80 7.78 21.33
N ALA A 325 -11.41 8.97 21.31
CA ALA A 325 -12.70 9.22 20.67
C ALA A 325 -12.64 8.94 19.15
N LEU A 326 -11.58 9.40 18.47
CA LEU A 326 -11.37 9.10 17.05
C LEU A 326 -11.24 7.61 16.82
N ILE A 327 -10.37 6.91 17.57
CA ILE A 327 -10.14 5.47 17.40
C ILE A 327 -11.44 4.68 17.61
N GLU A 328 -12.19 4.99 18.67
CA GLU A 328 -13.46 4.33 18.96
C GLU A 328 -14.47 4.56 17.83
N ARG A 329 -14.58 5.80 17.32
CA ARG A 329 -15.47 6.11 16.22
C ARG A 329 -15.13 5.32 14.95
N VAL A 330 -13.86 5.30 14.55
CA VAL A 330 -13.40 4.54 13.37
C VAL A 330 -13.63 3.05 13.58
N TYR A 331 -13.33 2.52 14.78
CA TYR A 331 -13.58 1.13 15.12
C TYR A 331 -15.06 0.73 15.02
N GLN A 332 -15.98 1.63 15.41
CA GLN A 332 -17.43 1.38 15.36
C GLN A 332 -18.02 1.55 13.96
N ILE A 333 -17.59 2.55 13.18
CA ILE A 333 -18.03 2.75 11.79
C ILE A 333 -17.49 1.64 10.89
N LYS A 334 -16.24 1.23 11.12
CA LYS A 334 -15.51 0.26 10.28
C LYS A 334 -15.41 0.70 8.82
N PRO A 335 -14.86 1.89 8.53
CA PRO A 335 -14.43 2.21 7.17
C PRO A 335 -13.28 1.26 6.77
N SER A 336 -12.93 1.22 5.50
CA SER A 336 -11.73 0.51 5.04
C SER A 336 -10.48 1.38 5.08
N HIS A 337 -10.65 2.70 4.93
CA HIS A 337 -9.56 3.67 4.84
C HIS A 337 -9.86 4.91 5.70
N VAL A 338 -8.79 5.56 6.15
CA VAL A 338 -8.83 6.89 6.72
C VAL A 338 -7.87 7.79 5.93
N PHE A 339 -8.37 8.92 5.42
CA PHE A 339 -7.55 10.00 4.90
C PHE A 339 -7.22 10.93 6.06
N LEU A 340 -6.00 10.83 6.59
CA LEU A 340 -5.58 11.51 7.80
C LEU A 340 -4.79 12.77 7.46
N GLN A 341 -5.26 13.93 7.93
CA GLN A 341 -4.56 15.21 7.80
C GLN A 341 -3.16 15.12 8.41
N ALA A 342 -2.14 15.51 7.66
CA ALA A 342 -0.75 15.52 8.11
C ALA A 342 -0.22 16.95 8.40
N PHE A 343 -1.03 17.96 8.16
CA PHE A 343 -0.73 19.38 8.34
C PHE A 343 -1.68 20.03 9.35
N ALA A 344 -1.36 21.21 9.78
CA ALA A 344 -2.21 22.04 10.62
C ALA A 344 -2.70 23.26 9.83
N ASP A 345 -4.01 23.49 9.90
CA ASP A 345 -4.71 24.62 9.28
C ASP A 345 -5.72 25.19 10.30
N PRO A 346 -5.22 25.84 11.36
CA PRO A 346 -6.07 26.29 12.46
C PRO A 346 -7.00 27.44 12.09
N ASP A 347 -6.73 28.18 11.02
CA ASP A 347 -7.57 29.28 10.53
C ASP A 347 -8.54 28.84 9.42
N GLY A 348 -8.42 27.59 8.92
CA GLY A 348 -9.33 27.00 7.96
C GLY A 348 -9.21 27.59 6.55
N ASN A 349 -8.06 28.17 6.20
CA ASN A 349 -7.85 28.77 4.89
C ASN A 349 -7.40 27.77 3.80
N GLY A 350 -7.10 26.52 4.17
CA GLY A 350 -6.69 25.44 3.28
C GLY A 350 -5.18 25.34 3.05
N SER A 351 -4.36 26.21 3.65
CA SER A 351 -2.90 26.12 3.59
C SER A 351 -2.33 25.47 4.85
N ALA A 352 -1.15 24.84 4.71
CA ALA A 352 -0.43 24.31 5.85
C ALA A 352 0.37 25.43 6.57
N ASP A 353 -0.03 25.78 7.78
CA ASP A 353 0.69 26.71 8.67
C ASP A 353 1.81 26.00 9.43
N ALA A 354 1.61 24.74 9.74
CA ALA A 354 2.52 23.86 10.43
C ALA A 354 2.27 22.41 10.02
N LEU A 355 3.14 21.49 10.45
CA LEU A 355 2.98 20.06 10.17
C LEU A 355 2.87 19.27 11.48
N TYR A 356 2.26 18.09 11.41
CA TYR A 356 2.14 17.15 12.52
C TYR A 356 3.23 16.07 12.51
N PHE A 357 4.35 16.36 11.88
CA PHE A 357 5.53 15.48 11.82
C PHE A 357 6.82 16.30 11.74
N PRO A 358 7.98 15.75 12.16
CA PRO A 358 9.27 16.39 12.00
C PRO A 358 9.58 16.69 10.55
N ASN A 359 9.94 17.93 10.24
CA ASN A 359 10.22 18.39 8.89
C ASN A 359 11.24 19.53 8.87
N ARG A 360 11.77 19.85 7.68
CA ARG A 360 12.85 20.84 7.47
C ARG A 360 12.36 22.27 7.23
N HIS A 361 11.10 22.49 6.87
CA HIS A 361 10.67 23.76 6.27
C HIS A 361 9.60 24.51 7.06
N LEU A 362 8.64 23.82 7.66
CA LEU A 362 7.54 24.44 8.40
C LEU A 362 7.71 24.23 9.92
N PRO A 363 7.00 25.04 10.73
CA PRO A 363 6.82 24.71 12.13
C PRO A 363 6.24 23.30 12.30
N MET A 364 6.69 22.57 13.31
CA MET A 364 5.99 21.37 13.77
C MET A 364 5.02 21.80 14.88
N ARG A 365 3.70 21.61 14.67
CA ARG A 365 2.70 21.90 15.70
C ARG A 365 2.76 20.90 16.83
N ALA A 366 2.87 19.64 16.46
CA ALA A 366 3.13 18.50 17.35
C ALA A 366 3.65 17.33 16.52
N ASP A 367 4.46 16.45 17.10
CA ASP A 367 4.83 15.17 16.49
C ASP A 367 3.71 14.15 16.77
N LEU A 368 2.61 14.25 16.03
CA LEU A 368 1.35 13.54 16.32
C LEU A 368 0.93 12.57 15.20
N TYR A 369 1.26 12.86 13.94
CA TYR A 369 0.80 12.09 12.78
C TYR A 369 1.15 10.60 12.89
N ALA A 370 2.41 10.29 13.19
CA ALA A 370 2.88 8.91 13.28
C ALA A 370 2.13 8.10 14.36
N ARG A 371 1.87 8.72 15.51
CA ARG A 371 1.11 8.09 16.60
C ARG A 371 -0.33 7.78 16.20
N VAL A 372 -1.02 8.74 15.59
CA VAL A 372 -2.43 8.56 15.20
C VAL A 372 -2.56 7.54 14.09
N ALA A 373 -1.72 7.63 13.04
CA ALA A 373 -1.70 6.67 11.96
C ALA A 373 -1.44 5.23 12.46
N TRP A 374 -0.48 5.07 13.36
CA TRP A 374 -0.19 3.76 13.96
C TRP A 374 -1.38 3.20 14.75
N GLN A 375 -2.05 4.01 15.57
CA GLN A 375 -3.21 3.56 16.36
C GLN A 375 -4.42 3.24 15.48
N LEU A 376 -4.70 4.03 14.45
CA LEU A 376 -5.75 3.75 13.49
C LEU A 376 -5.54 2.38 12.82
N ARG A 377 -4.31 2.09 12.40
CA ARG A 377 -3.96 0.82 11.77
C ARG A 377 -4.06 -0.36 12.72
N THR A 378 -3.52 -0.24 13.93
CA THR A 378 -3.39 -1.36 14.88
C THR A 378 -4.64 -1.59 15.73
N ARG A 379 -5.37 -0.54 16.11
CA ARG A 379 -6.55 -0.65 16.98
C ARG A 379 -7.86 -0.64 16.20
N ALA A 380 -7.95 0.14 15.11
CA ALA A 380 -9.17 0.20 14.30
C ALA A 380 -9.11 -0.68 13.03
N GLY A 381 -7.92 -1.17 12.64
CA GLY A 381 -7.75 -2.10 11.52
C GLY A 381 -8.02 -1.49 10.14
N VAL A 382 -7.74 -0.19 9.98
CA VAL A 382 -7.94 0.55 8.73
C VAL A 382 -6.62 0.85 8.03
N LYS A 383 -6.66 1.04 6.72
CA LYS A 383 -5.55 1.63 5.96
C LYS A 383 -5.55 3.14 6.15
N VAL A 384 -4.36 3.72 6.30
CA VAL A 384 -4.20 5.17 6.48
C VAL A 384 -3.53 5.76 5.26
N PHE A 385 -4.16 6.77 4.67
CA PHE A 385 -3.57 7.58 3.61
C PHE A 385 -3.28 8.97 4.18
N ALA A 386 -2.08 9.48 3.92
CA ALA A 386 -1.71 10.81 4.35
C ALA A 386 -2.40 11.86 3.47
N TRP A 387 -3.09 12.79 4.08
CA TRP A 387 -3.71 13.92 3.41
C TRP A 387 -2.85 15.16 3.61
N LEU A 388 -2.34 15.73 2.51
CA LEU A 388 -1.37 16.83 2.53
C LEU A 388 -1.59 17.77 1.34
N PRO A 389 -1.44 19.12 1.53
CA PRO A 389 -1.44 20.08 0.43
C PRO A 389 -0.33 19.82 -0.58
N VAL A 390 -0.58 20.18 -1.84
CA VAL A 390 0.40 20.11 -2.91
C VAL A 390 1.14 21.45 -3.06
N LEU A 391 0.42 22.57 -3.03
CA LEU A 391 0.96 23.91 -3.26
C LEU A 391 0.77 24.83 -2.06
N GLY A 392 -0.27 24.58 -1.24
CA GLY A 392 -0.73 25.45 -0.16
C GLY A 392 0.12 25.36 1.11
N TYR A 393 1.17 26.17 1.21
CA TYR A 393 2.07 26.21 2.35
C TYR A 393 2.36 27.63 2.80
N GLN A 394 2.35 27.88 4.10
CA GLN A 394 2.70 29.16 4.70
C GLN A 394 4.06 29.07 5.41
N LEU A 395 5.10 29.55 4.74
CA LEU A 395 6.46 29.47 5.26
C LEU A 395 6.79 30.63 6.20
N ARG A 396 7.70 30.39 7.15
CA ARG A 396 8.18 31.45 8.07
C ARG A 396 8.91 32.59 7.39
N ASP A 397 9.68 32.30 6.34
CA ASP A 397 10.34 33.33 5.52
C ASP A 397 9.38 33.89 4.48
N THR A 398 8.61 34.88 4.91
CA THR A 398 7.62 35.55 4.07
C THR A 398 8.23 36.26 2.87
N ALA A 399 9.48 36.73 2.98
CA ALA A 399 10.19 37.37 1.86
C ALA A 399 10.62 36.33 0.80
N TRP A 400 11.05 35.15 1.23
CA TRP A 400 11.32 34.05 0.33
C TRP A 400 10.01 33.59 -0.35
N GLN A 401 8.96 33.39 0.44
CA GLN A 401 7.66 32.93 -0.06
C GLN A 401 7.08 33.89 -1.10
N ALA A 402 7.10 35.20 -0.86
CA ALA A 402 6.61 36.20 -1.83
C ALA A 402 7.29 36.14 -3.19
N ARG A 403 8.53 35.65 -3.26
CA ARG A 403 9.26 35.44 -4.52
C ARG A 403 8.99 34.09 -5.19
N HIS A 404 8.45 33.12 -4.43
CA HIS A 404 8.32 31.73 -4.87
C HIS A 404 6.86 31.23 -4.85
N GLN A 405 5.90 32.12 -4.67
CA GLN A 405 4.48 31.78 -4.73
C GLN A 405 3.85 32.19 -6.06
N ILE A 406 2.78 31.54 -6.43
CA ILE A 406 1.90 31.95 -7.52
C ILE A 406 1.26 33.28 -7.12
N PRO A 407 1.33 34.33 -7.94
CA PRO A 407 0.69 35.61 -7.63
C PRO A 407 -0.81 35.42 -7.44
N ALA A 408 -1.33 35.85 -6.29
CA ALA A 408 -2.74 35.78 -5.92
C ALA A 408 -3.13 37.01 -5.08
N PRO A 409 -4.44 37.36 -5.01
CA PRO A 409 -4.95 38.31 -4.03
C PRO A 409 -4.57 37.96 -2.59
N ALA A 410 -4.41 38.97 -1.74
CA ALA A 410 -3.96 38.78 -0.36
C ALA A 410 -4.91 37.95 0.51
N GLU A 411 -6.17 37.89 0.12
CA GLU A 411 -7.23 37.15 0.80
C GLU A 411 -7.26 35.67 0.43
N GLU A 412 -6.46 35.27 -0.55
CA GLU A 412 -6.42 33.90 -1.03
C GLU A 412 -5.27 33.12 -0.39
N MET A 413 -5.49 31.83 -0.23
CA MET A 413 -4.48 30.88 0.24
C MET A 413 -3.18 31.01 -0.57
N PRO A 414 -2.01 31.19 0.08
CA PRO A 414 -0.73 31.21 -0.62
C PRO A 414 -0.43 29.85 -1.22
N ARG A 415 -0.06 29.81 -2.50
CA ARG A 415 0.34 28.58 -3.20
C ARG A 415 1.74 28.75 -3.78
N LEU A 416 2.64 27.82 -3.46
CA LEU A 416 4.00 27.83 -3.98
C LEU A 416 4.02 27.56 -5.49
N ASP A 417 4.87 28.27 -6.21
CA ASP A 417 5.08 28.09 -7.65
C ASP A 417 6.02 26.90 -7.89
N PHE A 418 5.43 25.74 -8.09
CA PHE A 418 6.16 24.49 -8.33
C PHE A 418 7.01 24.47 -9.61
N THR A 419 6.84 25.44 -10.51
CA THR A 419 7.69 25.58 -11.71
C THR A 419 9.06 26.18 -11.38
N GLN A 420 9.18 26.81 -10.20
CA GLN A 420 10.45 27.28 -9.67
C GLN A 420 11.18 26.15 -8.93
N PRO A 421 12.44 25.82 -9.28
CA PRO A 421 13.15 24.69 -8.69
C PRO A 421 13.25 24.70 -7.17
N ASP A 422 13.40 25.89 -6.57
CA ASP A 422 13.52 26.03 -5.10
C ASP A 422 12.18 25.75 -4.40
N ALA A 423 11.05 26.26 -4.93
CA ALA A 423 9.73 25.98 -4.41
C ALA A 423 9.38 24.48 -4.56
N ALA A 424 9.63 23.92 -5.74
CA ALA A 424 9.45 22.50 -5.99
C ALA A 424 10.29 21.63 -5.04
N LYS A 425 11.51 22.06 -4.72
CA LYS A 425 12.37 21.36 -3.77
C LYS A 425 11.79 21.36 -2.36
N VAL A 426 11.32 22.53 -1.88
CA VAL A 426 10.69 22.66 -0.56
C VAL A 426 9.52 21.68 -0.41
N ILE A 427 8.63 21.64 -1.41
CA ILE A 427 7.48 20.74 -1.38
C ILE A 427 7.90 19.27 -1.39
N ARG A 428 8.84 18.88 -2.26
CA ARG A 428 9.38 17.51 -2.29
C ARG A 428 10.04 17.13 -0.96
N ASP A 429 10.77 18.04 -0.34
CA ASP A 429 11.40 17.81 0.96
C ASP A 429 10.34 17.52 2.04
N ILE A 430 9.19 18.22 2.02
CA ILE A 430 8.09 17.99 2.96
C ILE A 430 7.50 16.58 2.77
N TYR A 431 7.24 16.16 1.55
CA TYR A 431 6.74 14.82 1.25
C TYR A 431 7.75 13.72 1.60
N HIS A 432 9.03 13.96 1.37
CA HIS A 432 10.09 13.08 1.83
C HIS A 432 10.09 12.94 3.36
N ASP A 433 10.00 14.05 4.09
CA ASP A 433 10.00 14.06 5.55
C ASP A 433 8.76 13.38 6.14
N LEU A 434 7.61 13.49 5.48
CA LEU A 434 6.41 12.72 5.80
C LEU A 434 6.69 11.21 5.68
N GLY A 435 7.29 10.77 4.58
CA GLY A 435 7.69 9.37 4.38
C GLY A 435 8.63 8.83 5.44
N VAL A 436 9.56 9.67 5.92
CA VAL A 436 10.45 9.32 7.05
C VAL A 436 9.67 9.13 8.34
N SER A 437 8.70 10.02 8.61
CA SER A 437 8.11 10.19 9.94
C SER A 437 6.93 9.28 10.22
N GLY A 438 6.18 8.83 9.20
CA GLY A 438 4.95 8.06 9.40
C GLY A 438 4.91 6.76 8.61
N TYR A 439 4.05 5.82 9.02
CA TYR A 439 3.69 4.67 8.22
C TYR A 439 2.25 4.84 7.72
N PHE A 440 2.09 4.85 6.40
CA PHE A 440 0.82 5.00 5.70
C PHE A 440 0.89 4.22 4.37
N GLU A 441 -0.25 3.87 3.82
CA GLU A 441 -0.36 3.03 2.62
C GLU A 441 -0.64 3.84 1.34
N GLY A 442 -0.90 5.15 1.47
CA GLY A 442 -1.16 6.02 0.31
C GLY A 442 -1.16 7.50 0.66
N ILE A 443 -1.29 8.32 -0.38
CA ILE A 443 -1.34 9.77 -0.28
C ILE A 443 -2.62 10.26 -0.93
N LEU A 444 -3.37 11.13 -0.22
CA LEU A 444 -4.39 12.00 -0.80
C LEU A 444 -3.77 13.37 -1.07
N PHE A 445 -3.57 13.69 -2.35
CA PHE A 445 -3.19 15.02 -2.78
C PHE A 445 -4.41 15.93 -2.70
N HIS A 446 -4.28 16.98 -1.91
CA HIS A 446 -5.37 17.89 -1.59
C HIS A 446 -5.88 18.69 -2.80
N ASP A 447 -7.03 19.31 -2.66
CA ASP A 447 -7.70 20.09 -3.71
C ASP A 447 -7.07 21.47 -3.98
N ASP A 448 -6.09 21.91 -3.18
CA ASP A 448 -5.29 23.11 -3.36
C ASP A 448 -4.47 23.11 -4.67
N ALA A 449 -4.25 21.95 -5.26
CA ALA A 449 -3.51 21.81 -6.50
C ALA A 449 -4.41 22.03 -7.72
N TYR A 450 -4.72 23.27 -7.95
CA TYR A 450 -5.38 23.78 -9.17
C TYR A 450 -4.59 24.98 -9.73
N LEU A 451 -4.81 25.29 -11.00
CA LEU A 451 -4.26 26.49 -11.65
C LEU A 451 -5.36 27.19 -12.42
N ARG A 452 -5.48 28.49 -12.22
CA ARG A 452 -6.36 29.34 -12.99
C ARG A 452 -5.78 29.61 -14.38
N ASP A 453 -6.61 30.00 -15.32
CA ASP A 453 -6.22 30.38 -16.68
C ASP A 453 -5.27 31.58 -16.73
N THR A 454 -5.32 32.46 -15.74
CA THR A 454 -4.44 33.62 -15.55
C THR A 454 -3.10 33.28 -14.90
N GLU A 455 -2.96 32.11 -14.31
CA GLU A 455 -1.76 31.65 -13.61
C GLU A 455 -0.85 30.86 -14.56
N LEU A 456 0.46 31.05 -14.40
CA LEU A 456 1.49 30.41 -15.22
C LEU A 456 1.20 30.53 -16.73
N PRO A 457 1.08 31.75 -17.27
CA PRO A 457 0.61 32.00 -18.65
C PRO A 457 1.53 31.41 -19.73
N ALA A 458 2.75 31.05 -19.39
CA ALA A 458 3.67 30.32 -20.27
C ALA A 458 3.20 28.90 -20.61
N LEU A 459 2.31 28.31 -19.79
CA LEU A 459 1.76 26.97 -20.00
C LEU A 459 0.39 27.06 -20.67
N LYS A 460 0.17 26.30 -21.74
CA LYS A 460 -1.17 26.09 -22.32
C LYS A 460 -2.07 25.32 -21.36
N ALA A 461 -3.39 25.42 -21.50
CA ALA A 461 -4.35 24.81 -20.59
C ALA A 461 -4.09 23.30 -20.36
N ASP A 462 -3.94 22.53 -21.44
CA ASP A 462 -3.65 21.10 -21.40
C ASP A 462 -2.27 20.77 -20.82
N ALA A 463 -1.28 21.65 -21.03
CA ALA A 463 0.05 21.51 -20.45
C ALA A 463 0.06 21.79 -18.95
N ARG A 464 -0.82 22.66 -18.43
CA ARG A 464 -0.95 22.93 -16.98
C ARG A 464 -1.45 21.70 -16.22
N THR A 465 -2.47 21.03 -16.76
CA THR A 465 -2.98 19.77 -16.18
C THR A 465 -1.86 18.72 -16.07
N GLN A 466 -1.10 18.53 -17.16
CA GLN A 466 -0.01 17.56 -17.17
C GLN A 466 1.13 17.97 -16.24
N ALA A 467 1.50 19.24 -16.18
CA ALA A 467 2.55 19.74 -15.28
C ALA A 467 2.22 19.49 -13.80
N LEU A 468 0.95 19.69 -13.39
CA LEU A 468 0.52 19.38 -12.03
C LEU A 468 0.53 17.85 -11.76
N ILE A 469 0.11 17.03 -12.72
CA ILE A 469 0.19 15.57 -12.61
C ILE A 469 1.65 15.15 -12.41
N ASP A 470 2.53 15.58 -13.31
CA ASP A 470 3.95 15.21 -13.25
C ASP A 470 4.58 15.65 -11.93
N PHE A 471 4.24 16.85 -11.45
CA PHE A 471 4.74 17.34 -10.18
C PHE A 471 4.26 16.49 -9.00
N THR A 472 2.95 16.18 -8.90
CA THR A 472 2.44 15.33 -7.81
C THR A 472 3.04 13.93 -7.81
N LEU A 473 3.35 13.37 -8.98
CA LEU A 473 4.06 12.10 -9.06
C LEU A 473 5.49 12.19 -8.53
N THR A 474 6.18 13.33 -8.70
CA THR A 474 7.49 13.54 -8.04
C THR A 474 7.39 13.61 -6.52
N LEU A 475 6.25 14.10 -5.98
CA LEU A 475 5.99 14.13 -4.54
C LEU A 475 5.75 12.72 -3.99
N ARG A 476 4.97 11.89 -4.70
CA ARG A 476 4.85 10.46 -4.39
C ARG A 476 6.23 9.80 -4.34
N ASP A 477 7.05 10.00 -5.38
CA ASP A 477 8.38 9.39 -5.47
C ASP A 477 9.30 9.82 -4.32
N ALA A 478 9.18 11.06 -3.85
CA ALA A 478 9.91 11.54 -2.68
C ALA A 478 9.50 10.80 -1.39
N ALA A 479 8.21 10.62 -1.16
CA ALA A 479 7.69 9.84 -0.02
C ALA A 479 8.01 8.35 -0.15
N GLU A 480 7.99 7.79 -1.37
CA GLU A 480 8.28 6.38 -1.64
C GLU A 480 9.74 5.98 -1.39
N THR A 481 10.64 6.94 -1.22
CA THR A 481 11.99 6.65 -0.74
C THR A 481 11.95 5.85 0.58
N TRP A 482 10.99 6.18 1.45
CA TRP A 482 10.81 5.55 2.76
C TRP A 482 9.57 4.65 2.85
N ARG A 483 8.56 4.87 2.01
CA ARG A 483 7.28 4.14 1.99
C ARG A 483 7.00 3.68 0.55
N PRO A 484 7.57 2.56 0.10
CA PRO A 484 7.40 2.10 -1.27
C PRO A 484 5.95 1.68 -1.56
N LYS A 485 5.59 1.69 -2.84
CA LYS A 485 4.28 1.24 -3.35
C LYS A 485 3.08 2.03 -2.79
N LEU A 486 3.27 3.31 -2.51
CA LEU A 486 2.19 4.18 -2.05
C LEU A 486 1.08 4.27 -3.10
N LYS A 487 -0.16 4.06 -2.67
CA LYS A 487 -1.32 4.36 -3.48
C LYS A 487 -1.55 5.86 -3.55
N THR A 488 -1.96 6.34 -4.71
CA THR A 488 -2.23 7.74 -4.96
C THR A 488 -3.72 8.00 -5.09
N VAL A 489 -4.20 9.01 -4.38
CA VAL A 489 -5.53 9.57 -4.51
C VAL A 489 -5.39 11.06 -4.85
N ARG A 490 -6.17 11.56 -5.80
CA ARG A 490 -6.16 12.96 -6.18
C ARG A 490 -7.56 13.55 -6.09
N ASN A 491 -7.73 14.65 -5.34
CA ASN A 491 -8.99 15.39 -5.35
C ASN A 491 -9.28 15.99 -6.72
N LEU A 492 -10.54 15.93 -7.13
CA LEU A 492 -11.05 16.48 -8.38
C LEU A 492 -12.34 17.23 -8.13
N TYR A 493 -12.43 18.47 -8.60
CA TYR A 493 -13.68 19.23 -8.57
C TYR A 493 -14.71 18.65 -9.53
N ALA A 494 -15.93 18.39 -9.06
CA ALA A 494 -17.02 17.83 -9.88
C ALA A 494 -17.33 18.69 -11.12
N ARG A 495 -17.11 19.99 -11.01
CA ARG A 495 -17.32 20.94 -12.10
C ARG A 495 -16.52 20.57 -13.35
N THR A 496 -15.30 20.05 -13.22
CA THR A 496 -14.48 19.67 -14.38
C THR A 496 -15.00 18.43 -15.11
N VAL A 497 -15.79 17.60 -14.42
CA VAL A 497 -16.47 16.44 -15.01
C VAL A 497 -17.77 16.83 -15.70
N LEU A 498 -18.55 17.71 -15.06
CA LEU A 498 -19.85 18.18 -15.58
C LEU A 498 -19.69 19.24 -16.69
N HIS A 499 -18.64 20.04 -16.59
CA HIS A 499 -18.31 21.15 -17.51
C HIS A 499 -16.82 21.06 -17.91
N PRO A 500 -16.43 20.23 -18.89
CA PRO A 500 -15.05 19.99 -19.26
C PRO A 500 -14.24 21.25 -19.63
N ASP A 501 -14.91 22.29 -20.14
CA ASP A 501 -14.25 23.58 -20.44
C ASP A 501 -13.66 24.24 -19.19
N SER A 502 -14.10 23.88 -17.99
CA SER A 502 -13.56 24.38 -16.73
C SER A 502 -12.17 23.84 -16.41
N GLU A 503 -11.63 22.91 -17.20
CA GLU A 503 -10.19 22.54 -17.15
C GLU A 503 -9.31 23.79 -17.23
N ALA A 504 -9.73 24.80 -18.01
CA ALA A 504 -9.00 26.05 -18.11
C ALA A 504 -8.79 26.77 -16.76
N TRP A 505 -9.71 26.60 -15.81
CA TRP A 505 -9.69 27.27 -14.49
C TRP A 505 -9.15 26.42 -13.36
N PHE A 506 -9.09 25.09 -13.56
CA PHE A 506 -8.69 24.15 -12.53
C PHE A 506 -7.40 23.39 -12.86
N ALA A 507 -7.02 23.30 -14.13
CA ALA A 507 -5.95 22.41 -14.60
C ALA A 507 -6.17 20.97 -14.08
N GLN A 508 -7.41 20.49 -14.18
CA GLN A 508 -7.83 19.17 -13.70
C GLN A 508 -8.73 18.51 -14.75
N ARG A 509 -8.54 17.21 -14.96
CA ARG A 509 -9.29 16.42 -15.93
C ARG A 509 -9.37 14.95 -15.53
N LEU A 510 -10.59 14.40 -15.53
CA LEU A 510 -10.86 13.06 -14.98
C LEU A 510 -10.10 11.95 -15.72
N ASP A 511 -10.16 11.92 -17.06
CA ASP A 511 -9.52 10.90 -17.89
C ASP A 511 -8.00 10.85 -17.69
N ARG A 512 -7.34 12.02 -17.53
CA ARG A 512 -5.90 12.09 -17.24
C ARG A 512 -5.58 11.67 -15.81
N PHE A 513 -6.44 12.01 -14.84
CA PHE A 513 -6.25 11.62 -13.44
C PHE A 513 -6.35 10.10 -13.27
N GLN A 514 -7.31 9.46 -13.96
CA GLN A 514 -7.48 8.01 -13.93
C GLN A 514 -6.31 7.24 -14.57
N GLN A 515 -5.59 7.86 -15.49
CA GLN A 515 -4.37 7.29 -16.07
C GLN A 515 -3.14 7.45 -15.15
N ALA A 516 -3.11 8.51 -14.34
CA ALA A 516 -1.94 8.90 -13.56
C ALA A 516 -1.97 8.40 -12.12
N TYR A 517 -3.16 8.30 -11.51
CA TYR A 517 -3.35 7.97 -10.10
C TYR A 517 -4.10 6.64 -9.93
N ASP A 518 -3.90 5.97 -8.79
CA ASP A 518 -4.65 4.77 -8.44
C ASP A 518 -6.15 5.08 -8.26
N TYR A 519 -6.46 6.25 -7.68
CA TYR A 519 -7.82 6.72 -7.49
C TYR A 519 -7.94 8.22 -7.71
N THR A 520 -9.13 8.65 -8.13
CA THR A 520 -9.57 10.05 -8.18
C THR A 520 -10.67 10.24 -7.13
N ALA A 521 -10.43 11.09 -6.11
CA ALA A 521 -11.44 11.48 -5.14
C ALA A 521 -12.25 12.65 -5.70
N LEU A 522 -13.40 12.33 -6.26
CA LEU A 522 -14.31 13.29 -6.86
C LEU A 522 -15.14 13.96 -5.76
N MET A 523 -15.02 15.27 -5.63
CA MET A 523 -15.77 16.08 -4.67
C MET A 523 -17.26 16.09 -5.07
N ALA A 524 -17.97 15.02 -4.72
CA ALA A 524 -19.39 14.82 -5.01
C ALA A 524 -20.25 15.60 -3.99
N MET A 525 -20.16 16.93 -4.06
CA MET A 525 -20.62 17.88 -3.02
C MET A 525 -21.71 18.80 -3.58
N PRO A 526 -22.96 18.30 -3.72
CA PRO A 526 -24.04 19.02 -4.41
C PRO A 526 -24.41 20.34 -3.74
N TYR A 527 -24.25 20.49 -2.44
CA TYR A 527 -24.54 21.74 -1.75
C TYR A 527 -23.47 22.79 -2.02
N MET A 528 -22.19 22.40 -2.09
CA MET A 528 -21.10 23.29 -2.50
C MET A 528 -21.32 23.82 -3.93
N GLU A 529 -21.82 22.97 -4.83
CA GLU A 529 -22.15 23.34 -6.22
C GLU A 529 -23.51 24.06 -6.36
N GLY A 530 -24.20 24.32 -5.25
CA GLY A 530 -25.46 25.07 -5.25
C GLY A 530 -26.65 24.33 -5.87
N SER A 531 -26.62 23.01 -5.94
CA SER A 531 -27.68 22.20 -6.55
C SER A 531 -28.99 22.32 -5.77
N ALA A 532 -30.08 22.61 -6.50
CA ALA A 532 -31.44 22.59 -5.94
C ALA A 532 -31.98 21.17 -5.76
N GLN A 533 -31.42 20.19 -6.46
CA GLN A 533 -31.81 18.78 -6.42
C GLN A 533 -30.56 17.90 -6.18
N PRO A 534 -30.08 17.82 -4.94
CA PRO A 534 -28.79 17.18 -4.62
C PRO A 534 -28.67 15.73 -5.09
N GLN A 535 -29.76 14.94 -4.99
CA GLN A 535 -29.71 13.52 -5.37
C GLN A 535 -29.66 13.34 -6.88
N ASP A 536 -30.44 14.10 -7.65
CA ASP A 536 -30.43 14.03 -9.11
C ASP A 536 -29.10 14.51 -9.67
N TRP A 537 -28.52 15.55 -9.04
CA TRP A 537 -27.20 16.04 -9.38
C TRP A 537 -26.13 14.95 -9.19
N LEU A 538 -26.17 14.23 -8.06
CA LEU A 538 -25.26 13.11 -7.78
C LEU A 538 -25.37 12.00 -8.83
N LEU A 539 -26.59 11.62 -9.22
CA LEU A 539 -26.80 10.59 -10.24
C LEU A 539 -26.34 11.06 -11.62
N GLY A 540 -26.58 12.32 -11.97
CA GLY A 540 -26.03 12.92 -13.20
C GLY A 540 -24.50 12.93 -13.23
N LEU A 541 -23.87 13.16 -12.06
CA LEU A 541 -22.42 13.08 -11.92
C LEU A 541 -21.90 11.64 -12.13
N VAL A 542 -22.60 10.63 -11.61
CA VAL A 542 -22.28 9.21 -11.87
C VAL A 542 -22.31 8.90 -13.36
N ASP A 543 -23.35 9.34 -14.06
CA ASP A 543 -23.47 9.11 -15.50
C ASP A 543 -22.37 9.82 -16.30
N ALA A 544 -21.94 11.00 -15.85
CA ALA A 544 -20.81 11.70 -16.44
C ALA A 544 -19.49 10.94 -16.24
N VAL A 545 -19.22 10.45 -15.02
CA VAL A 545 -18.01 9.70 -14.69
C VAL A 545 -17.92 8.38 -15.46
N LYS A 546 -19.04 7.69 -15.69
CA LYS A 546 -19.07 6.41 -16.44
C LYS A 546 -18.55 6.50 -17.86
N ARG A 547 -18.42 7.69 -18.44
CA ARG A 547 -17.81 7.88 -19.76
C ARG A 547 -16.32 7.54 -19.76
N ASP A 548 -15.63 7.86 -18.65
CA ASP A 548 -14.18 7.68 -18.49
C ASP A 548 -13.86 6.49 -17.58
N ASP A 549 -14.72 6.18 -16.59
CA ASP A 549 -14.61 5.01 -15.67
C ASP A 549 -15.91 4.18 -15.72
N PRO A 550 -16.14 3.38 -16.76
CA PRO A 550 -17.40 2.62 -16.92
C PRO A 550 -17.72 1.66 -15.78
N ARG A 551 -16.69 1.16 -15.08
CA ARG A 551 -16.84 0.25 -13.94
C ARG A 551 -16.78 0.94 -12.59
N LEU A 552 -16.54 2.24 -12.54
CA LEU A 552 -16.41 3.07 -11.33
C LEU A 552 -15.40 2.48 -10.31
N THR A 553 -14.30 1.93 -10.83
CA THR A 553 -13.28 1.26 -10.01
C THR A 553 -12.19 2.21 -9.52
N HIS A 554 -11.93 3.28 -10.27
CA HIS A 554 -10.88 4.27 -9.98
C HIS A 554 -11.42 5.57 -9.38
N THR A 555 -12.76 5.77 -9.36
CA THR A 555 -13.37 6.98 -8.83
C THR A 555 -13.94 6.75 -7.45
N ILE A 556 -13.55 7.60 -6.50
CA ILE A 556 -14.11 7.68 -5.14
C ILE A 556 -15.08 8.88 -5.15
N PHE A 557 -16.34 8.66 -4.80
CA PHE A 557 -17.31 9.76 -4.64
C PHE A 557 -17.24 10.25 -3.20
N GLU A 558 -16.71 11.46 -3.02
CA GLU A 558 -16.54 12.08 -1.72
C GLU A 558 -17.75 12.95 -1.38
N LEU A 559 -18.57 12.48 -0.44
CA LEU A 559 -19.79 13.16 0.01
C LEU A 559 -19.47 14.17 1.10
N GLN A 560 -20.10 15.36 1.01
CA GLN A 560 -20.07 16.33 2.09
C GLN A 560 -21.06 15.96 3.19
N THR A 561 -20.65 16.10 4.43
CA THR A 561 -21.49 15.91 5.63
C THR A 561 -21.92 17.23 6.27
N ARG A 562 -21.43 18.35 5.71
CA ARG A 562 -21.77 19.72 6.09
C ARG A 562 -22.08 20.56 4.85
N ASP A 563 -23.09 21.37 4.91
CA ASP A 563 -23.33 22.43 3.93
C ASP A 563 -22.51 23.68 4.31
N TRP A 564 -21.41 23.92 3.62
CA TRP A 564 -20.51 25.06 3.92
C TRP A 564 -21.14 26.42 3.73
N ARG A 565 -22.22 26.54 2.93
CA ARG A 565 -22.94 27.80 2.72
C ARG A 565 -23.73 28.20 3.98
N THR A 566 -24.25 27.23 4.71
CA THR A 566 -25.06 27.42 5.91
C THR A 566 -24.36 27.02 7.20
N GLN A 567 -23.22 26.35 7.08
CA GLN A 567 -22.47 25.73 8.18
C GLN A 567 -23.28 24.66 8.95
N GLN A 568 -24.37 24.16 8.37
CA GLN A 568 -25.22 23.17 9.01
C GLN A 568 -24.84 21.73 8.59
N PRO A 569 -24.94 20.76 9.50
CA PRO A 569 -24.77 19.35 9.16
C PRO A 569 -25.81 18.92 8.11
N VAL A 570 -25.38 18.09 7.15
CA VAL A 570 -26.31 17.41 6.25
C VAL A 570 -27.07 16.35 7.07
N PRO A 571 -28.42 16.32 7.03
CA PRO A 571 -29.20 15.35 7.80
C PRO A 571 -28.80 13.90 7.49
N GLY A 572 -28.71 13.06 8.53
CA GLY A 572 -28.25 11.68 8.39
C GLY A 572 -29.10 10.81 7.47
N ASP A 573 -30.41 11.03 7.43
CA ASP A 573 -31.32 10.34 6.50
C ASP A 573 -31.02 10.73 5.04
N VAL A 574 -30.58 11.97 4.78
CA VAL A 574 -30.15 12.44 3.46
C VAL A 574 -28.86 11.74 3.06
N LEU A 575 -27.87 11.69 3.96
CA LEU A 575 -26.62 10.96 3.70
C LEU A 575 -26.84 9.49 3.40
N ARG A 576 -27.71 8.81 4.16
CA ARG A 576 -28.08 7.43 3.88
C ARG A 576 -28.79 7.25 2.52
N LYS A 577 -29.66 8.18 2.14
CA LYS A 577 -30.33 8.15 0.81
C LYS A 577 -29.33 8.38 -0.30
N GLN A 578 -28.43 9.35 -0.18
CA GLN A 578 -27.40 9.65 -1.17
C GLN A 578 -26.43 8.47 -1.35
N SER A 579 -25.89 7.91 -0.26
CA SER A 579 -24.99 6.76 -0.34
C SER A 579 -25.64 5.53 -0.99
N ARG A 580 -26.90 5.23 -0.64
CA ARG A 580 -27.67 4.13 -1.24
C ARG A 580 -27.94 4.36 -2.73
N ALA A 581 -28.31 5.57 -3.12
CA ALA A 581 -28.55 5.92 -4.52
C ALA A 581 -27.27 5.76 -5.37
N LEU A 582 -26.12 6.23 -4.85
CA LEU A 582 -24.83 6.06 -5.51
C LEU A 582 -24.47 4.59 -5.68
N VAL A 583 -24.58 3.78 -4.62
CA VAL A 583 -24.30 2.35 -4.70
C VAL A 583 -25.26 1.63 -5.66
N ALA A 584 -26.55 1.97 -5.64
CA ALA A 584 -27.53 1.43 -6.59
C ALA A 584 -27.20 1.81 -8.05
N ALA A 585 -26.59 2.97 -8.27
CA ALA A 585 -26.10 3.41 -9.58
C ALA A 585 -24.76 2.75 -9.98
N GLY A 586 -24.18 1.89 -9.13
CA GLY A 586 -22.96 1.14 -9.40
C GLY A 586 -21.68 1.74 -8.80
N VAL A 587 -21.78 2.82 -8.02
CA VAL A 587 -20.62 3.41 -7.35
C VAL A 587 -20.04 2.42 -6.35
N ARG A 588 -18.74 2.20 -6.46
CA ARG A 588 -18.01 1.23 -5.64
C ARG A 588 -17.32 1.89 -4.46
N ASN A 589 -16.72 3.06 -4.68
CA ASN A 589 -15.87 3.73 -3.70
C ASN A 589 -16.54 5.02 -3.22
N LEU A 590 -16.65 5.18 -1.90
CA LEU A 590 -17.21 6.35 -1.25
C LEU A 590 -16.23 6.90 -0.21
N ALA A 591 -16.18 8.22 -0.10
CA ALA A 591 -15.57 8.92 1.02
C ALA A 591 -16.56 9.93 1.59
N TRP A 592 -16.24 10.49 2.76
CA TRP A 592 -17.01 11.58 3.35
C TRP A 592 -16.12 12.55 4.10
N TYR A 593 -16.52 13.83 4.07
CA TYR A 593 -15.85 14.94 4.73
C TYR A 593 -16.85 16.07 5.08
N PRO A 594 -16.68 16.74 6.22
CA PRO A 594 -15.85 16.37 7.36
C PRO A 594 -16.49 15.28 8.23
N ASP A 595 -15.69 14.61 9.08
CA ASP A 595 -16.22 13.80 10.16
C ASP A 595 -15.90 14.47 11.51
N ASP A 596 -16.91 15.03 12.14
CA ASP A 596 -16.80 15.58 13.50
C ASP A 596 -17.04 14.48 14.53
N PHE A 597 -15.98 13.74 14.84
CA PHE A 597 -16.03 12.63 15.79
C PHE A 597 -16.21 13.08 17.25
N ILE A 598 -15.91 14.35 17.57
CA ILE A 598 -16.15 14.94 18.89
C ILE A 598 -17.62 15.33 19.03
N GLY A 599 -18.16 16.06 18.06
CA GLY A 599 -19.56 16.50 18.03
C GLY A 599 -20.55 15.43 17.56
N ASN A 600 -20.06 14.21 17.19
CA ASN A 600 -20.85 13.10 16.65
C ASN A 600 -21.68 13.52 15.42
N GLN A 601 -21.03 14.18 14.46
CA GLN A 601 -21.65 14.62 13.21
C GLN A 601 -20.87 14.12 11.96
N PRO A 602 -21.50 13.35 11.08
CA PRO A 602 -22.85 12.77 11.20
C PRO A 602 -22.96 11.84 12.42
N SER A 603 -24.18 11.53 12.88
CA SER A 603 -24.33 10.60 14.02
C SER A 603 -23.62 9.26 13.71
N LEU A 604 -23.11 8.59 14.74
CA LEU A 604 -22.44 7.30 14.58
C LEU A 604 -23.31 6.28 13.84
N GLU A 605 -24.61 6.26 14.12
CA GLU A 605 -25.57 5.38 13.45
C GLU A 605 -25.68 5.70 11.96
N ASP A 606 -25.79 6.98 11.61
CA ASP A 606 -25.90 7.42 10.22
C ASP A 606 -24.62 7.18 9.44
N ALA A 607 -23.45 7.51 10.03
CA ALA A 607 -22.16 7.27 9.44
C ALA A 607 -21.93 5.77 9.18
N ARG A 608 -22.26 4.93 10.16
CA ARG A 608 -22.16 3.48 10.03
C ARG A 608 -23.08 2.93 8.94
N ALA A 609 -24.34 3.41 8.88
CA ALA A 609 -25.33 2.97 7.89
C ALA A 609 -25.00 3.43 6.46
N ALA A 610 -24.33 4.58 6.30
CA ALA A 610 -23.97 5.15 5.00
C ALA A 610 -22.62 4.65 4.48
N PHE A 611 -21.63 4.44 5.37
CA PHE A 611 -20.21 4.37 4.96
C PHE A 611 -19.43 3.18 5.53
N SER A 612 -20.05 2.25 6.29
CA SER A 612 -19.31 1.08 6.76
C SER A 612 -18.86 0.18 5.60
N ALA A 613 -17.61 -0.25 5.61
CA ALA A 613 -17.08 -1.22 4.65
C ALA A 613 -17.62 -2.64 4.90
N ARG A 614 -18.13 -2.93 6.09
CA ARG A 614 -18.62 -4.27 6.47
C ARG A 614 -20.14 -4.42 6.41
N ASN A 615 -20.87 -3.32 6.45
CA ASN A 615 -22.33 -3.35 6.59
C ASN A 615 -23.07 -2.90 5.34
N PHE A 616 -22.38 -2.37 4.34
CA PHE A 616 -23.11 -1.86 3.15
C PHE A 616 -22.19 -1.81 1.92
N PRO A 617 -22.63 -2.29 0.79
CA PRO A 617 -23.89 -3.00 0.48
C PRO A 617 -23.82 -4.42 0.98
N TYR A 618 -24.35 -4.79 1.96
CA TYR A 618 -23.92 -5.87 2.59
C TYR A 618 -24.16 -6.88 2.16
N LYS A 619 -23.33 -7.49 2.38
CA LYS A 619 -23.45 -8.88 2.39
C LYS A 619 -22.92 -9.31 3.68
N GLY A 620 -23.73 -9.89 4.46
CA GLY A 620 -23.34 -10.46 5.73
C GLY A 620 -22.13 -11.40 5.58
N PRO A 621 -21.56 -11.84 6.71
CA PRO A 621 -20.31 -12.58 6.76
C PRO A 621 -20.31 -13.79 5.86
#